data_7f2ece8d0079996290980980355a5342
#
_entry.id   7f2ece8d0079996290980980355a5342
#
_cell.length_a   1.000
_cell.length_b   1.000
_cell.length_c   1.000
_cell.angle_alpha   90.00
_cell.angle_beta   90.00
_cell.angle_gamma   90.00
#
_symmetry.space_group_name_H-M   'P 1'
#
loop_
_entity.id
_entity.type
_entity.pdbx_description
1 polymer ?
#
loop_
_entity_poly.entity_id
_entity_poly.type
_entity_poly.pdbx_seq_one_letter_code
_entity_poly.pdbx_strand_id
1 'polypeptide(L)'
;IKTSPFAINEPYYGNLATEKLMTPTRDTRDIITAAVRALDRIWVSGHRYAKAGIMLNDFSPTGISQLNLFDDVQPRAHSDELMKVLDGINHSGLGKVWFAGRGIAPEWQMKREMLSPAYTTRWSDIPVAHI
;
A
#
# COMPACT_ATOMS: atom_id res chain seq x y z
N ILE A 1 7.97 -9.07 -3.11
CA ILE A 1 9.13 -8.66 -2.31
C ILE A 1 10.42 -8.99 -3.04
N LYS A 2 11.48 -8.21 -2.81
CA LYS A 2 12.81 -8.51 -3.36
C LYS A 2 13.93 -7.89 -2.54
N THR A 3 15.11 -8.56 -2.58
CA THR A 3 16.37 -8.00 -2.09
C THR A 3 16.94 -6.99 -3.08
N SER A 4 18.03 -6.30 -2.73
CA SER A 4 18.72 -5.40 -3.64
C SER A 4 19.49 -6.19 -4.70
N PRO A 5 19.34 -5.92 -6.00
CA PRO A 5 20.21 -6.54 -7.02
C PRO A 5 21.63 -5.99 -7.00
N PHE A 6 21.89 -4.91 -6.23
CA PHE A 6 23.19 -4.27 -6.13
C PHE A 6 23.93 -4.59 -4.82
N ALA A 7 23.36 -5.48 -3.98
CA ALA A 7 24.01 -5.88 -2.75
C ALA A 7 25.23 -6.78 -3.07
N ILE A 8 26.39 -6.37 -2.57
CA ILE A 8 27.63 -7.15 -2.74
C ILE A 8 27.60 -8.27 -1.72
N ASN A 9 27.93 -9.49 -2.15
CA ASN A 9 28.01 -10.71 -1.32
C ASN A 9 26.68 -11.17 -0.68
N GLU A 10 25.54 -10.73 -1.20
CA GLU A 10 24.23 -11.23 -0.78
C GLU A 10 23.51 -11.88 -1.97
N PRO A 11 22.91 -13.07 -1.80
CA PRO A 11 22.15 -13.70 -2.87
C PRO A 11 20.90 -12.87 -3.20
N TYR A 12 20.65 -12.69 -4.49
CA TYR A 12 19.40 -12.09 -4.92
C TYR A 12 18.24 -13.03 -4.65
N TYR A 13 17.20 -12.50 -4.01
CA TYR A 13 15.92 -13.16 -3.86
C TYR A 13 14.80 -12.20 -4.28
N GLY A 14 13.89 -12.68 -5.10
CA GLY A 14 12.70 -11.94 -5.49
C GLY A 14 11.56 -12.91 -5.76
N ASN A 15 10.40 -12.64 -5.18
CA ASN A 15 9.23 -13.48 -5.36
C ASN A 15 7.94 -12.67 -5.33
N LEU A 16 6.87 -13.26 -5.88
CA LEU A 16 5.53 -12.70 -5.98
C LEU A 16 4.52 -13.77 -5.57
N ALA A 17 3.52 -13.36 -4.80
CA ALA A 17 2.35 -14.18 -4.51
C ALA A 17 1.09 -13.39 -4.82
N THR A 18 0.08 -14.07 -5.34
CA THR A 18 -1.25 -13.51 -5.58
C THR A 18 -2.23 -14.05 -4.56
N GLU A 19 -3.05 -13.16 -4.02
CA GLU A 19 -4.14 -13.50 -3.12
C GLU A 19 -5.44 -12.94 -3.69
N LYS A 20 -6.45 -13.79 -3.82
CA LYS A 20 -7.77 -13.37 -4.27
C LYS A 20 -8.62 -13.00 -3.05
N LEU A 21 -9.17 -11.80 -3.06
CA LEU A 21 -10.18 -11.40 -2.08
C LEU A 21 -11.49 -12.14 -2.39
N MET A 22 -12.08 -12.77 -1.38
CA MET A 22 -13.36 -13.49 -1.54
C MET A 22 -14.49 -12.54 -1.90
N THR A 23 -14.48 -11.36 -1.30
CA THR A 23 -15.45 -10.29 -1.56
C THR A 23 -14.72 -9.03 -1.98
N PRO A 24 -15.17 -8.31 -3.03
CA PRO A 24 -14.63 -7.00 -3.36
C PRO A 24 -14.73 -6.04 -2.17
N THR A 25 -13.64 -5.39 -1.83
CA THR A 25 -13.58 -4.49 -0.68
C THR A 25 -12.76 -3.25 -0.97
N ARG A 26 -13.10 -2.13 -0.31
CA ARG A 26 -12.29 -0.92 -0.22
C ARG A 26 -11.65 -0.76 1.16
N ASP A 27 -11.92 -1.70 2.06
CA ASP A 27 -11.40 -1.65 3.41
C ASP A 27 -9.90 -1.98 3.43
N THR A 28 -9.10 -1.00 3.81
CA THR A 28 -7.65 -1.13 3.91
C THR A 28 -7.24 -2.28 4.83
N ARG A 29 -8.03 -2.59 5.87
CA ARG A 29 -7.75 -3.69 6.81
C ARG A 29 -7.83 -5.05 6.13
N ASP A 30 -8.80 -5.24 5.25
CA ASP A 30 -8.98 -6.49 4.51
C ASP A 30 -7.87 -6.66 3.48
N ILE A 31 -7.49 -5.56 2.80
CA ILE A 31 -6.38 -5.53 1.85
C ILE A 31 -5.05 -5.85 2.56
N ILE A 32 -4.80 -5.26 3.74
CA ILE A 32 -3.60 -5.55 4.54
C ILE A 32 -3.59 -7.03 4.95
N THR A 33 -4.71 -7.56 5.42
CA THR A 33 -4.82 -8.96 5.85
C THR A 33 -4.50 -9.91 4.68
N ALA A 34 -5.04 -9.65 3.49
CA ALA A 34 -4.73 -10.43 2.30
C ALA A 34 -3.26 -10.31 1.89
N ALA A 35 -2.69 -9.11 1.96
CA ALA A 35 -1.29 -8.87 1.65
C ALA A 35 -0.34 -9.61 2.60
N VAL A 36 -0.66 -9.66 3.89
CA VAL A 36 0.11 -10.43 4.88
C VAL A 36 0.04 -11.93 4.57
N ARG A 37 -1.13 -12.49 4.28
CA ARG A 37 -1.26 -13.90 3.88
C ARG A 37 -0.45 -14.22 2.61
N ALA A 38 -0.46 -13.30 1.63
CA ALA A 38 0.37 -13.45 0.43
C ALA A 38 1.87 -13.40 0.77
N LEU A 39 2.26 -12.50 1.66
CA LEU A 39 3.64 -12.35 2.12
C LEU A 39 4.15 -13.61 2.82
N ASP A 40 3.34 -14.21 3.70
CA ASP A 40 3.71 -15.42 4.46
C ASP A 40 4.11 -16.59 3.54
N ARG A 41 3.54 -16.66 2.33
CA ARG A 41 3.87 -17.71 1.35
C ARG A 41 5.23 -17.53 0.66
N ILE A 42 5.75 -16.31 0.65
CA ILE A 42 6.98 -15.96 -0.09
C ILE A 42 8.06 -15.38 0.81
N TRP A 43 7.80 -15.28 2.10
CA TRP A 43 8.79 -14.79 3.05
C TRP A 43 9.84 -15.85 3.33
N VAL A 44 11.10 -15.48 3.18
CA VAL A 44 12.26 -16.31 3.57
C VAL A 44 13.09 -15.52 4.56
N SER A 45 13.27 -16.09 5.76
CA SER A 45 14.09 -15.46 6.81
C SER A 45 15.57 -15.37 6.39
N GLY A 46 16.29 -14.39 6.93
CA GLY A 46 17.70 -14.18 6.67
C GLY A 46 18.02 -13.31 5.46
N HIS A 47 17.03 -12.94 4.63
CA HIS A 47 17.22 -11.99 3.55
C HIS A 47 17.03 -10.54 3.99
N ARG A 48 17.86 -9.64 3.48
CA ARG A 48 17.71 -8.19 3.64
C ARG A 48 16.85 -7.64 2.50
N TYR A 49 15.53 -7.59 2.72
CA TYR A 49 14.59 -7.08 1.72
C TYR A 49 14.75 -5.58 1.50
N ALA A 50 14.93 -5.19 0.24
CA ALA A 50 15.07 -3.79 -0.16
C ALA A 50 13.77 -3.19 -0.70
N LYS A 51 12.85 -4.03 -1.19
CA LYS A 51 11.59 -3.57 -1.77
C LYS A 51 10.45 -4.54 -1.50
N ALA A 52 9.33 -3.98 -1.05
CA ALA A 52 8.02 -4.64 -1.03
C ALA A 52 7.02 -3.78 -1.81
N GLY A 53 6.04 -4.40 -2.41
CA GLY A 53 4.98 -3.71 -3.14
C GLY A 53 3.71 -4.55 -3.19
N ILE A 54 2.59 -3.86 -3.32
CA ILE A 54 1.28 -4.46 -3.51
C ILE A 54 0.73 -3.90 -4.82
N MET A 55 0.13 -4.77 -5.63
CA MET A 55 -0.61 -4.40 -6.83
C MET A 55 -2.04 -4.91 -6.67
N LEU A 56 -3.00 -4.04 -6.85
CA LEU A 56 -4.42 -4.40 -6.86
C LEU A 56 -4.87 -4.53 -8.32
N ASN A 57 -5.62 -5.59 -8.59
CA ASN A 57 -6.16 -5.89 -9.92
C ASN A 57 -7.66 -6.22 -9.81
N ASP A 58 -8.31 -6.39 -10.95
CA ASP A 58 -9.72 -6.83 -11.05
C ASP A 58 -10.69 -5.93 -10.27
N PHE A 59 -10.59 -4.63 -10.53
CA PHE A 59 -11.49 -3.65 -9.92
C PHE A 59 -12.93 -3.85 -10.40
N SER A 60 -13.87 -3.87 -9.46
CA SER A 60 -15.29 -3.91 -9.74
C SER A 60 -15.95 -2.55 -9.49
N PRO A 61 -17.01 -2.19 -10.22
CA PRO A 61 -17.81 -1.02 -9.91
C PRO A 61 -18.40 -1.10 -8.49
N THR A 62 -18.51 0.06 -7.83
CA THR A 62 -19.17 0.16 -6.52
C THR A 62 -20.63 -0.30 -6.62
N GLY A 63 -21.06 -1.14 -5.69
CA GLY A 63 -22.43 -1.65 -5.63
C GLY A 63 -22.66 -2.98 -6.32
N ILE A 64 -21.69 -3.51 -7.06
CA ILE A 64 -21.74 -4.86 -7.62
C ILE A 64 -20.87 -5.77 -6.75
N SER A 65 -21.34 -6.07 -5.57
CA SER A 65 -20.80 -7.15 -4.75
C SER A 65 -21.67 -8.37 -4.92
N GLN A 66 -21.26 -9.30 -5.76
CA GLN A 66 -21.90 -10.60 -5.85
C GLN A 66 -21.41 -11.42 -4.64
N LEU A 67 -22.15 -11.31 -3.54
CA LEU A 67 -21.96 -12.19 -2.40
C LEU A 67 -22.36 -13.61 -2.83
N ASN A 68 -21.50 -14.57 -2.64
CA ASN A 68 -21.89 -15.96 -2.77
C ASN A 68 -22.88 -16.28 -1.63
N LEU A 69 -23.95 -16.97 -1.96
CA LEU A 69 -25.01 -17.31 -1.00
C LEU A 69 -24.51 -18.15 0.20
N PHE A 70 -23.30 -18.69 0.09
CA PHE A 70 -22.67 -19.57 1.07
C PHE A 70 -21.40 -18.95 1.72
N ASP A 71 -21.12 -17.66 1.47
CA ASP A 71 -19.97 -17.00 2.07
C ASP A 71 -20.32 -16.51 3.48
N ASP A 72 -19.65 -17.08 4.49
CA ASP A 72 -19.72 -16.61 5.89
C ASP A 72 -19.04 -15.25 6.09
N VAL A 73 -18.36 -14.73 5.06
CA VAL A 73 -17.61 -13.47 5.13
C VAL A 73 -18.46 -12.33 4.58
N GLN A 74 -19.17 -11.67 5.48
CA GLN A 74 -19.90 -10.45 5.14
C GLN A 74 -18.96 -9.22 5.16
N PRO A 75 -19.21 -8.23 4.28
CA PRO A 75 -18.52 -6.94 4.36
C PRO A 75 -18.66 -6.34 5.77
N ARG A 76 -17.58 -5.74 6.28
CA ARG A 76 -17.63 -5.09 7.59
C ARG A 76 -18.66 -3.96 7.59
N ALA A 77 -19.55 -3.95 8.58
CA ALA A 77 -20.50 -2.84 8.75
C ALA A 77 -19.72 -1.51 8.86
N HIS A 78 -20.26 -0.47 8.23
CA HIS A 78 -19.71 0.90 8.24
C HIS A 78 -18.25 1.03 7.72
N SER A 79 -17.78 0.07 6.94
CA SER A 79 -16.42 0.10 6.39
C SER A 79 -16.21 1.29 5.45
N ASP A 80 -17.18 1.57 4.59
CA ASP A 80 -17.11 2.66 3.63
C ASP A 80 -17.09 4.03 4.30
N GLU A 81 -17.88 4.21 5.33
CA GLU A 81 -17.92 5.45 6.12
C GLU A 81 -16.57 5.65 6.84
N LEU A 82 -16.04 4.60 7.44
CA LEU A 82 -14.73 4.66 8.10
C LEU A 82 -13.63 5.03 7.13
N MET A 83 -13.56 4.39 5.95
CA MET A 83 -12.54 4.70 4.96
C MET A 83 -12.66 6.14 4.44
N LYS A 84 -13.88 6.64 4.22
CA LYS A 84 -14.11 8.04 3.83
C LYS A 84 -13.61 9.04 4.90
N VAL A 85 -13.85 8.73 6.18
CA VAL A 85 -13.36 9.58 7.28
C VAL A 85 -11.83 9.58 7.34
N LEU A 86 -11.20 8.41 7.24
CA LEU A 86 -9.75 8.29 7.22
C LEU A 86 -9.13 9.06 6.05
N ASP A 87 -9.69 8.92 4.86
CA ASP A 87 -9.25 9.64 3.67
C ASP A 87 -9.45 11.16 3.83
N GLY A 88 -10.58 11.57 4.37
CA GLY A 88 -10.87 12.96 4.67
C GLY A 88 -9.84 13.59 5.61
N ILE A 89 -9.49 12.93 6.71
CA ILE A 89 -8.47 13.39 7.64
C ILE A 89 -7.11 13.47 6.93
N ASN A 90 -6.75 12.44 6.19
CA ASN A 90 -5.45 12.35 5.51
C ASN A 90 -5.27 13.38 4.37
N HIS A 91 -6.37 13.88 3.78
CA HIS A 91 -6.35 14.91 2.75
C HIS A 91 -6.57 16.33 3.28
N SER A 92 -7.08 16.48 4.51
CA SER A 92 -7.40 17.81 5.09
C SER A 92 -6.18 18.68 5.38
N GLY A 93 -4.98 18.11 5.46
CA GLY A 93 -3.77 18.82 5.91
C GLY A 93 -3.66 19.02 7.42
N LEU A 94 -4.70 18.69 8.19
CA LEU A 94 -4.71 18.85 9.65
C LEU A 94 -3.89 17.80 10.39
N GLY A 95 -3.60 16.67 9.75
CA GLY A 95 -2.84 15.58 10.35
C GLY A 95 -2.86 14.34 9.48
N LYS A 96 -2.29 13.27 10.00
CA LYS A 96 -2.27 11.96 9.33
C LYS A 96 -2.72 10.87 10.29
N VAL A 97 -3.61 10.02 9.80
CA VAL A 97 -4.10 8.84 10.53
C VAL A 97 -3.69 7.59 9.76
N TRP A 98 -3.17 6.60 10.47
CA TRP A 98 -2.78 5.31 9.88
C TRP A 98 -2.97 4.18 10.88
N PHE A 99 -2.93 2.95 10.40
CA PHE A 99 -3.04 1.77 11.26
C PHE A 99 -1.76 1.57 12.08
N ALA A 100 -1.90 1.27 13.36
CA ALA A 100 -0.79 1.19 14.33
C ALA A 100 0.34 0.22 13.93
N GLY A 101 0.03 -0.83 13.17
CA GLY A 101 1.02 -1.77 12.66
C GLY A 101 2.10 -1.15 11.77
N ARG A 102 1.88 0.06 11.25
CA ARG A 102 2.91 0.81 10.51
C ARG A 102 4.04 1.34 11.43
N GLY A 103 3.79 1.51 12.72
CA GLY A 103 4.70 2.22 13.63
C GLY A 103 4.67 3.74 13.44
N ILE A 104 5.38 4.46 14.32
CA ILE A 104 5.39 5.94 14.33
C ILE A 104 6.57 6.50 13.54
N ALA A 105 7.75 5.90 13.63
CA ALA A 105 8.97 6.35 12.95
C ALA A 105 9.72 5.13 12.41
N PRO A 106 9.21 4.48 11.35
CA PRO A 106 9.82 3.26 10.85
C PRO A 106 11.20 3.56 10.23
N GLU A 107 12.25 2.91 10.70
CA GLU A 107 13.63 3.04 10.20
C GLU A 107 13.78 2.62 8.73
N TRP A 108 12.83 1.82 8.24
CA TRP A 108 12.80 1.33 6.85
C TRP A 108 12.25 2.34 5.84
N GLN A 109 11.89 3.55 6.25
CA GLN A 109 11.39 4.56 5.30
C GLN A 109 12.42 4.87 4.21
N MET A 110 11.91 4.99 2.98
CA MET A 110 12.74 5.40 1.86
C MET A 110 13.36 6.78 2.16
N LYS A 111 14.68 6.88 2.11
CA LYS A 111 15.40 8.16 2.17
C LYS A 111 15.09 8.95 0.91
N ARG A 112 14.54 10.15 1.06
CA ARG A 112 14.19 11.07 -0.03
C ARG A 112 14.92 12.40 0.16
N GLU A 113 16.23 12.34 0.25
CA GLU A 113 17.05 13.52 0.57
C GLU A 113 17.38 14.36 -0.67
N MET A 114 17.24 13.76 -1.88
CA MET A 114 17.55 14.42 -3.15
C MET A 114 16.37 14.26 -4.12
N LEU A 115 15.27 14.96 -3.84
CA LEU A 115 14.13 15.03 -4.75
C LEU A 115 14.35 16.19 -5.72
N SER A 116 14.20 15.91 -7.01
CA SER A 116 14.07 16.98 -8.00
C SER A 116 12.74 17.73 -7.79
N PRO A 117 12.68 19.02 -8.15
CA PRO A 117 11.43 19.77 -8.14
C PRO A 117 10.37 19.09 -9.00
N ALA A 118 9.10 19.25 -8.61
CA ALA A 118 7.98 18.58 -9.27
C ALA A 118 7.38 19.46 -10.38
N TYR A 119 8.18 19.80 -11.38
CA TYR A 119 7.86 20.74 -12.45
C TYR A 119 6.54 20.47 -13.19
N THR A 120 6.09 19.23 -13.24
CA THR A 120 4.88 18.82 -13.98
C THR A 120 3.64 18.73 -13.11
N THR A 121 3.78 18.80 -11.78
CA THR A 121 2.69 18.57 -10.83
C THR A 121 2.55 19.64 -9.76
N ARG A 122 3.51 20.55 -9.65
CA ARG A 122 3.49 21.68 -8.72
C ARG A 122 3.83 22.99 -9.40
N TRP A 123 2.88 23.92 -9.45
CA TRP A 123 3.09 25.26 -10.00
C TRP A 123 4.19 26.06 -9.30
N SER A 124 4.33 25.90 -7.99
CA SER A 124 5.36 26.59 -7.21
C SER A 124 6.79 26.15 -7.54
N ASP A 125 6.95 25.00 -8.17
CA ASP A 125 8.26 24.42 -8.47
C ASP A 125 8.71 24.74 -9.90
N ILE A 126 7.87 25.41 -10.70
CA ILE A 126 8.22 25.84 -12.06
C ILE A 126 9.29 26.94 -11.99
N PRO A 127 10.41 26.82 -12.73
CA PRO A 127 11.42 27.84 -12.78
C PRO A 127 10.83 29.17 -13.28
N VAL A 128 11.10 30.26 -12.57
CA VAL A 128 10.70 31.60 -13.00
C VAL A 128 11.84 32.18 -13.82
N ALA A 129 11.55 32.56 -15.07
CA ALA A 129 12.50 33.32 -15.88
C ALA A 129 12.53 34.79 -15.43
N HIS A 130 13.67 35.26 -14.99
CA HIS A 130 13.89 36.68 -14.70
C HIS A 130 14.42 37.32 -16.01
N ILE A 131 13.69 38.30 -16.53
CA ILE A 131 14.07 39.12 -17.70
C ILE A 131 14.80 40.36 -17.20
#